data_3fbc94a309aaa2e02fc18c818a7b3d70
#
_entry.id   3fbc94a309aaa2e02fc18c818a7b3d70
#
_cell.length_a   1.000
_cell.length_b   1.000
_cell.length_c   1.000
_cell.angle_alpha   90.00
_cell.angle_beta   90.00
_cell.angle_gamma   90.00
#
_symmetry.space_group_name_H-M   'P 1'
#
loop_
_entity.id
_entity.type
_entity.pdbx_description
1 polymer ?
#
loop_
_entity_poly.entity_id
_entity_poly.type
_entity_poly.pdbx_seq_one_letter_code
_entity_poly.pdbx_strand_id
1 'polypeptide(L)'
;EKALANDASQGVQKEELRSTADRKLRRKPRELTREQAIEVIEATPHAVLSTADLDGNPYGVPVSPVLEGDHIYFHSTGMPGGRKEDNMRMNPKVSLCYVAKATTLPEWYSVDFASAVVKGTASPVTDEKEKRHAMDLILARHAPQNSKIRNDVQFKNRYPLVAVWKVKIEDIQGKARGAAKWVKGKSIHEVQDMGPSKWLIGVPK
;
A
#
# COMPACT_ATOMS: atom_id res chain seq x y z
N GLU A 1 -36.52 -29.73 -19.03
CA GLU A 1 -36.51 -28.56 -19.95
C GLU A 1 -37.19 -27.37 -19.32
N LYS A 2 -36.55 -26.68 -18.39
CA LYS A 2 -36.87 -25.30 -17.95
C LYS A 2 -35.86 -24.88 -16.90
N ALA A 3 -34.65 -24.51 -17.27
CA ALA A 3 -33.73 -23.80 -16.39
C ALA A 3 -32.46 -23.35 -17.14
N LEU A 4 -32.60 -22.56 -18.18
CA LEU A 4 -31.47 -21.83 -18.79
C LEU A 4 -32.04 -20.59 -19.53
N ALA A 5 -32.70 -19.71 -18.84
CA ALA A 5 -33.08 -18.42 -19.39
C ALA A 5 -33.24 -17.44 -18.22
N ASN A 6 -32.16 -16.94 -17.67
CA ASN A 6 -32.12 -15.66 -16.95
C ASN A 6 -30.67 -15.31 -16.55
N ASP A 7 -29.88 -14.95 -17.52
CA ASP A 7 -28.63 -14.20 -17.21
C ASP A 7 -28.25 -13.27 -18.38
N ALA A 8 -29.21 -12.53 -18.86
CA ALA A 8 -28.99 -11.55 -19.95
C ALA A 8 -29.33 -10.12 -19.55
N SER A 9 -29.42 -9.78 -18.25
CA SER A 9 -29.85 -8.42 -17.85
C SER A 9 -28.92 -7.73 -16.83
N GLN A 10 -27.67 -8.15 -16.70
CA GLN A 10 -26.65 -7.39 -15.96
C GLN A 10 -25.47 -7.00 -16.86
N GLY A 11 -25.71 -6.70 -18.08
CA GLY A 11 -24.81 -5.88 -18.88
C GLY A 11 -24.81 -4.48 -18.29
N VAL A 12 -23.96 -4.26 -17.27
CA VAL A 12 -23.58 -2.91 -16.87
C VAL A 12 -23.02 -2.27 -18.14
N GLN A 13 -23.76 -1.31 -18.70
CA GLN A 13 -23.30 -0.59 -19.87
C GLN A 13 -21.94 0.01 -19.56
N LYS A 14 -20.90 -0.51 -20.18
CA LYS A 14 -19.49 -0.10 -20.00
C LYS A 14 -19.25 1.38 -20.34
N GLU A 15 -20.20 2.03 -20.98
CA GLU A 15 -20.09 3.42 -21.44
C GLU A 15 -20.30 4.48 -20.34
N GLU A 16 -20.93 4.15 -19.21
CA GLU A 16 -21.21 5.15 -18.16
C GLU A 16 -20.15 5.25 -17.05
N LEU A 17 -19.29 4.25 -16.88
CA LEU A 17 -18.26 4.25 -15.83
C LEU A 17 -16.93 4.83 -16.34
N ARG A 18 -16.82 6.17 -16.33
CA ARG A 18 -15.59 6.88 -16.70
C ARG A 18 -14.52 6.87 -15.60
N SER A 19 -14.91 6.74 -14.34
CA SER A 19 -13.99 6.73 -13.20
C SER A 19 -14.57 5.94 -12.02
N THR A 20 -13.70 5.25 -11.28
CA THR A 20 -14.02 4.62 -10.00
C THR A 20 -13.23 5.24 -8.86
N ALA A 21 -12.59 6.40 -9.07
CA ALA A 21 -11.68 7.02 -8.10
C ALA A 21 -12.35 7.26 -6.74
N ASP A 22 -13.61 7.70 -6.74
CA ASP A 22 -14.37 8.02 -5.52
C ASP A 22 -15.22 6.85 -5.01
N ARG A 23 -15.05 5.66 -5.56
CA ARG A 23 -15.85 4.50 -5.17
C ARG A 23 -15.52 4.07 -3.75
N LYS A 24 -16.53 4.16 -2.87
CA LYS A 24 -16.41 3.72 -1.46
C LYS A 24 -16.32 2.19 -1.35
N LEU A 25 -15.72 1.73 -0.26
CA LEU A 25 -15.64 0.29 0.02
C LEU A 25 -17.04 -0.34 0.13
N ARG A 26 -17.27 -1.43 -0.59
CA ARG A 26 -18.55 -2.14 -0.62
C ARG A 26 -18.91 -2.75 0.74
N ARG A 27 -17.93 -3.30 1.45
CA ARG A 27 -18.12 -3.98 2.74
C ARG A 27 -17.72 -3.06 3.89
N LYS A 28 -18.60 -2.13 4.24
CA LYS A 28 -18.44 -1.18 5.34
C LYS A 28 -17.97 -1.80 6.67
N PRO A 29 -18.48 -2.97 7.14
CA PRO A 29 -18.00 -3.56 8.38
C PRO A 29 -16.52 -3.98 8.41
N ARG A 30 -15.85 -3.94 7.26
CA ARG A 30 -14.41 -4.24 7.13
C ARG A 30 -13.55 -3.00 6.93
N GLU A 31 -14.16 -1.85 6.82
CA GLU A 31 -13.46 -0.59 6.64
C GLU A 31 -12.74 -0.21 7.94
N LEU A 32 -11.48 0.16 7.81
CA LEU A 32 -10.68 0.71 8.89
C LEU A 32 -10.82 2.24 8.91
N THR A 33 -10.64 2.86 10.07
CA THR A 33 -10.46 4.31 10.14
C THR A 33 -9.15 4.71 9.47
N ARG A 34 -8.97 6.00 9.20
CA ARG A 34 -7.72 6.52 8.65
C ARG A 34 -6.53 6.19 9.55
N GLU A 35 -6.68 6.35 10.86
CA GLU A 35 -5.66 6.08 11.87
C GLU A 35 -5.26 4.60 11.85
N GLN A 36 -6.24 3.70 11.82
CA GLN A 36 -5.99 2.25 11.72
C GLN A 36 -5.33 1.86 10.40
N ALA A 37 -5.68 2.51 9.30
CA ALA A 37 -5.02 2.30 8.02
C ALA A 37 -3.56 2.79 8.02
N ILE A 38 -3.26 3.88 8.73
CA ILE A 38 -1.90 4.36 8.97
C ILE A 38 -1.11 3.33 9.78
N GLU A 39 -1.68 2.75 10.83
CA GLU A 39 -1.04 1.67 11.59
C GLU A 39 -0.68 0.48 10.70
N VAL A 40 -1.56 0.10 9.73
CA VAL A 40 -1.25 -0.94 8.74
C VAL A 40 -0.05 -0.55 7.89
N ILE A 41 0.04 0.70 7.44
CA ILE A 41 1.17 1.21 6.65
C ILE A 41 2.46 1.15 7.47
N GLU A 42 2.39 1.61 8.72
CA GLU A 42 3.56 1.62 9.62
C GLU A 42 4.04 0.22 10.02
N ALA A 43 3.12 -0.73 10.18
CA ALA A 43 3.46 -2.11 10.48
C ALA A 43 4.05 -2.87 9.29
N THR A 44 3.91 -2.36 8.07
CA THR A 44 4.27 -3.09 6.85
C THR A 44 5.57 -2.52 6.26
N PRO A 45 6.67 -3.28 6.23
CA PRO A 45 7.96 -2.75 5.76
C PRO A 45 8.00 -2.54 4.24
N HIS A 46 7.17 -3.25 3.48
CA HIS A 46 7.15 -3.20 2.03
C HIS A 46 5.74 -2.93 1.50
N ALA A 47 5.66 -2.30 0.35
CA ALA A 47 4.41 -2.09 -0.37
C ALA A 47 4.57 -2.44 -1.84
N VAL A 48 3.48 -2.79 -2.49
CA VAL A 48 3.44 -2.85 -3.95
C VAL A 48 3.05 -1.47 -4.47
N LEU A 49 3.99 -0.81 -5.15
CA LEU A 49 3.75 0.41 -5.90
C LEU A 49 3.17 0.04 -7.26
N SER A 50 1.97 0.50 -7.55
CA SER A 50 1.30 0.32 -8.84
C SER A 50 1.33 1.62 -9.62
N THR A 51 1.80 1.53 -10.85
CA THR A 51 1.92 2.62 -11.83
C THR A 51 1.26 2.19 -13.13
N ALA A 52 0.97 3.12 -14.02
CA ALA A 52 0.53 2.84 -15.38
C ALA A 52 1.19 3.83 -16.34
N ASP A 53 1.47 3.40 -17.56
CA ASP A 53 1.87 4.31 -18.64
C ASP A 53 0.67 5.10 -19.20
N LEU A 54 0.90 5.91 -20.24
CA LEU A 54 -0.16 6.71 -20.86
C LEU A 54 -1.23 5.89 -21.60
N ASP A 55 -0.88 4.69 -22.04
CA ASP A 55 -1.80 3.74 -22.66
C ASP A 55 -2.60 2.92 -21.64
N GLY A 56 -2.33 3.14 -20.33
CA GLY A 56 -3.00 2.45 -19.25
C GLY A 56 -2.42 1.05 -18.93
N ASN A 57 -1.25 0.67 -19.47
CA ASN A 57 -0.62 -0.60 -19.14
C ASN A 57 -0.11 -0.57 -17.69
N PRO A 58 -0.65 -1.43 -16.81
CA PRO A 58 -0.30 -1.41 -15.40
C PRO A 58 1.08 -2.03 -15.14
N TYR A 59 1.74 -1.57 -14.10
CA TYR A 59 2.98 -2.14 -13.59
C TYR A 59 3.05 -2.04 -12.08
N GLY A 60 3.07 -3.20 -11.40
CA GLY A 60 3.23 -3.31 -9.95
C GLY A 60 4.63 -3.79 -9.58
N VAL A 61 5.28 -3.12 -8.63
CA VAL A 61 6.62 -3.48 -8.15
C VAL A 61 6.74 -3.27 -6.65
N PRO A 62 7.42 -4.18 -5.90
CA PRO A 62 7.66 -3.97 -4.49
C PRO A 62 8.64 -2.82 -4.27
N VAL A 63 8.35 -2.01 -3.24
CA VAL A 63 9.19 -0.92 -2.76
C VAL A 63 9.27 -0.97 -1.23
N SER A 64 10.28 -0.32 -0.66
CA SER A 64 10.46 -0.17 0.79
C SER A 64 10.23 1.30 1.19
N PRO A 65 8.97 1.69 1.38
CA PRO A 65 8.61 3.07 1.62
C PRO A 65 8.66 3.45 3.08
N VAL A 66 8.62 4.76 3.34
CA VAL A 66 8.40 5.34 4.67
C VAL A 66 7.32 6.40 4.60
N LEU A 67 6.44 6.43 5.60
CA LEU A 67 5.41 7.45 5.74
C LEU A 67 5.94 8.59 6.61
N GLU A 68 5.72 9.83 6.17
CA GLU A 68 5.92 11.04 6.96
C GLU A 68 4.83 12.06 6.64
N GLY A 69 4.00 12.35 7.64
CA GLY A 69 2.88 13.28 7.47
C GLY A 69 1.91 12.83 6.38
N ASP A 70 1.78 13.62 5.33
CA ASP A 70 0.93 13.35 4.17
C ASP A 70 1.71 12.85 2.93
N HIS A 71 2.96 12.43 3.13
CA HIS A 71 3.85 11.94 2.09
C HIS A 71 4.36 10.53 2.38
N ILE A 72 4.56 9.77 1.32
CA ILE A 72 5.28 8.49 1.34
C ILE A 72 6.54 8.65 0.50
N TYR A 73 7.71 8.40 1.10
CA TYR A 73 8.99 8.42 0.42
C TYR A 73 9.47 7.00 0.11
N PHE A 74 10.11 6.82 -1.02
CA PHE A 74 10.85 5.61 -1.36
C PHE A 74 12.01 5.96 -2.30
N HIS A 75 13.00 5.06 -2.36
CA HIS A 75 14.15 5.24 -3.25
C HIS A 75 14.13 4.26 -4.41
N SER A 76 14.86 4.60 -5.44
CA SER A 76 15.14 3.76 -6.59
C SER A 76 16.57 3.96 -7.09
N THR A 77 16.98 3.17 -8.08
CA THR A 77 18.37 3.17 -8.57
C THR A 77 18.81 4.48 -9.23
N GLY A 78 17.87 5.33 -9.66
CA GLY A 78 18.20 6.57 -10.36
C GLY A 78 18.51 6.35 -11.85
N MET A 79 19.39 7.15 -12.42
CA MET A 79 19.68 7.10 -13.85
C MET A 79 20.41 5.81 -14.26
N PRO A 80 20.06 5.20 -15.40
CA PRO A 80 19.06 5.65 -16.36
C PRO A 80 17.59 5.49 -15.93
N GLY A 81 17.33 4.97 -14.73
CA GLY A 81 15.97 4.72 -14.25
C GLY A 81 15.39 3.40 -14.74
N GLY A 82 14.22 3.05 -14.22
CA GLY A 82 13.50 1.84 -14.60
C GLY A 82 12.03 2.14 -14.92
N ARG A 83 11.32 1.11 -15.42
CA ARG A 83 9.92 1.23 -15.88
C ARG A 83 9.00 1.99 -14.92
N LYS A 84 9.14 1.78 -13.60
CA LYS A 84 8.32 2.52 -12.61
C LYS A 84 8.56 4.03 -12.66
N GLU A 85 9.81 4.46 -12.87
CA GLU A 85 10.16 5.88 -12.93
C GLU A 85 9.64 6.52 -14.23
N ASP A 86 9.80 5.80 -15.35
CA ASP A 86 9.27 6.26 -16.64
C ASP A 86 7.75 6.41 -16.56
N ASN A 87 7.06 5.42 -15.99
CA ASN A 87 5.62 5.50 -15.78
C ASN A 87 5.23 6.71 -14.92
N MET A 88 5.90 6.92 -13.79
CA MET A 88 5.58 8.05 -12.89
C MET A 88 5.90 9.42 -13.49
N ARG A 89 6.88 9.51 -14.38
CA ARG A 89 7.17 10.75 -15.13
C ARG A 89 6.08 11.07 -16.14
N MET A 90 5.54 10.05 -16.80
CA MET A 90 4.47 10.21 -17.79
C MET A 90 3.09 10.32 -17.14
N ASN A 91 2.82 9.49 -16.14
CA ASN A 91 1.56 9.43 -15.41
C ASN A 91 1.84 9.35 -13.89
N PRO A 92 1.77 10.47 -13.18
CA PRO A 92 2.13 10.53 -11.77
C PRO A 92 1.11 9.92 -10.82
N LYS A 93 -0.06 9.49 -11.32
CA LYS A 93 -1.08 8.84 -10.50
C LYS A 93 -0.65 7.42 -10.15
N VAL A 94 -0.53 7.15 -8.86
CA VAL A 94 -0.03 5.88 -8.34
C VAL A 94 -0.89 5.36 -7.20
N SER A 95 -0.75 4.06 -6.92
CA SER A 95 -1.23 3.52 -5.67
C SER A 95 -0.18 2.64 -5.00
N LEU A 96 -0.20 2.60 -3.65
CA LEU A 96 0.62 1.68 -2.86
C LEU A 96 -0.30 0.75 -2.08
N CYS A 97 -0.09 -0.55 -2.24
CA CYS A 97 -0.83 -1.58 -1.50
C CYS A 97 0.06 -2.17 -0.42
N TYR A 98 -0.39 -2.06 0.82
CA TYR A 98 0.23 -2.62 2.01
C TYR A 98 -0.58 -3.79 2.51
N VAL A 99 0.05 -4.93 2.78
CA VAL A 99 -0.57 -6.11 3.37
C VAL A 99 0.19 -6.46 4.64
N ALA A 100 -0.35 -6.04 5.78
CA ALA A 100 0.30 -6.28 7.07
C ALA A 100 0.11 -7.72 7.54
N LYS A 101 -1.04 -8.30 7.24
CA LYS A 101 -1.36 -9.69 7.57
C LYS A 101 -2.24 -10.31 6.49
N ALA A 102 -1.98 -11.58 6.18
CA ALA A 102 -2.88 -12.43 5.43
C ALA A 102 -2.75 -13.86 5.96
N THR A 103 -3.82 -14.42 6.52
CA THR A 103 -3.85 -15.79 7.06
C THR A 103 -5.01 -16.54 6.41
N THR A 104 -4.71 -17.59 5.67
CA THR A 104 -5.72 -18.45 5.05
C THR A 104 -6.43 -19.27 6.13
N LEU A 105 -7.75 -19.36 6.02
CA LEU A 105 -8.62 -20.14 6.86
C LEU A 105 -9.31 -21.20 5.98
N PRO A 106 -8.67 -22.38 5.74
CA PRO A 106 -9.17 -23.35 4.77
C PRO A 106 -10.55 -23.89 5.11
N GLU A 107 -10.80 -24.17 6.38
CA GLU A 107 -12.08 -24.68 6.89
C GLU A 107 -13.27 -23.73 6.66
N TRP A 108 -12.95 -22.42 6.46
CA TRP A 108 -13.92 -21.35 6.28
C TRP A 108 -13.94 -20.79 4.86
N TYR A 109 -13.18 -21.39 3.95
CA TYR A 109 -13.02 -20.89 2.58
C TYR A 109 -12.75 -19.38 2.55
N SER A 110 -11.83 -18.92 3.42
CA SER A 110 -11.66 -17.51 3.69
C SER A 110 -10.23 -17.13 4.06
N VAL A 111 -10.01 -15.82 4.20
CA VAL A 111 -8.72 -15.23 4.62
C VAL A 111 -8.99 -14.16 5.67
N ASP A 112 -8.28 -14.23 6.78
CA ASP A 112 -8.12 -13.09 7.69
C ASP A 112 -7.01 -12.20 7.16
N PHE A 113 -7.23 -10.89 7.11
CA PHE A 113 -6.26 -9.95 6.56
C PHE A 113 -6.40 -8.54 7.16
N ALA A 114 -5.30 -7.81 7.10
CA ALA A 114 -5.26 -6.36 7.30
C ALA A 114 -4.44 -5.72 6.17
N SER A 115 -5.03 -4.77 5.47
CA SER A 115 -4.41 -4.11 4.33
C SER A 115 -4.79 -2.64 4.26
N ALA A 116 -3.91 -1.83 3.64
CA ALA A 116 -4.19 -0.44 3.30
C ALA A 116 -3.82 -0.19 1.84
N VAL A 117 -4.63 0.59 1.15
CA VAL A 117 -4.34 1.08 -0.20
C VAL A 117 -4.30 2.59 -0.14
N VAL A 118 -3.15 3.14 -0.51
CA VAL A 118 -2.92 4.58 -0.65
C VAL A 118 -3.04 4.94 -2.12
N LYS A 119 -3.75 6.01 -2.42
CA LYS A 119 -3.74 6.67 -3.72
C LYS A 119 -3.04 8.01 -3.58
N GLY A 120 -2.31 8.41 -4.59
CA GLY A 120 -1.63 9.69 -4.55
C GLY A 120 -0.94 10.05 -5.86
N THR A 121 -0.26 11.18 -5.80
CA THR A 121 0.51 11.73 -6.93
C THR A 121 1.99 11.65 -6.62
N ALA A 122 2.74 10.94 -7.45
CA ALA A 122 4.18 10.79 -7.35
C ALA A 122 4.92 11.98 -7.95
N SER A 123 6.01 12.39 -7.31
CA SER A 123 6.95 13.36 -7.86
C SER A 123 8.39 13.03 -7.44
N PRO A 124 9.40 13.33 -8.28
CA PRO A 124 10.78 13.18 -7.88
C PRO A 124 11.13 14.21 -6.79
N VAL A 125 11.96 13.81 -5.84
CA VAL A 125 12.55 14.72 -4.85
C VAL A 125 13.83 15.31 -5.44
N THR A 126 13.79 16.60 -5.77
CA THR A 126 14.90 17.32 -6.41
C THR A 126 15.68 18.21 -5.44
N ASP A 127 15.07 18.59 -4.32
CA ASP A 127 15.76 19.33 -3.27
C ASP A 127 16.69 18.41 -2.48
N GLU A 128 17.97 18.78 -2.39
CA GLU A 128 19.00 17.95 -1.76
C GLU A 128 18.79 17.77 -0.24
N LYS A 129 18.20 18.75 0.44
CA LYS A 129 17.90 18.63 1.87
C LYS A 129 16.75 17.69 2.10
N GLU A 130 15.66 17.80 1.32
CA GLU A 130 14.53 16.89 1.35
C GLU A 130 14.96 15.47 0.98
N LYS A 131 15.79 15.33 -0.06
CA LYS A 131 16.32 14.03 -0.50
C LYS A 131 17.14 13.37 0.62
N ARG A 132 18.00 14.12 1.29
CA ARG A 132 18.78 13.61 2.42
C ARG A 132 17.88 13.20 3.57
N HIS A 133 16.93 14.03 3.94
CA HIS A 133 15.95 13.75 4.98
C HIS A 133 15.15 12.47 4.69
N ALA A 134 14.59 12.33 3.50
CA ALA A 134 13.87 11.14 3.09
C ALA A 134 14.73 9.86 3.18
N MET A 135 16.00 9.95 2.79
CA MET A 135 16.92 8.80 2.92
C MET A 135 17.23 8.48 4.37
N ASP A 136 17.38 9.47 5.24
CA ASP A 136 17.57 9.23 6.68
C ASP A 136 16.35 8.54 7.29
N LEU A 137 15.13 8.93 6.92
CA LEU A 137 13.89 8.25 7.32
C LEU A 137 13.84 6.79 6.83
N ILE A 138 14.17 6.57 5.56
CA ILE A 138 14.21 5.22 4.96
C ILE A 138 15.22 4.33 5.71
N LEU A 139 16.41 4.86 6.02
CA LEU A 139 17.43 4.12 6.77
C LEU A 139 17.02 3.86 8.21
N ALA A 140 16.44 4.84 8.89
CA ALA A 140 15.94 4.66 10.26
C ALA A 140 14.88 3.55 10.33
N ARG A 141 14.03 3.45 9.32
CA ARG A 141 12.98 2.43 9.25
C ARG A 141 13.50 1.04 8.86
N HIS A 142 14.31 0.96 7.80
CA HIS A 142 14.66 -0.32 7.16
C HIS A 142 16.04 -0.86 7.56
N ALA A 143 16.87 -0.03 8.16
CA ALA A 143 18.22 -0.40 8.61
C ALA A 143 18.61 0.27 9.94
N PRO A 144 17.74 0.20 10.98
CA PRO A 144 17.98 0.88 12.27
C PRO A 144 19.27 0.44 12.98
N GLN A 145 19.78 -0.75 12.65
CA GLN A 145 21.01 -1.29 13.19
C GLN A 145 22.29 -0.66 12.61
N ASN A 146 22.16 0.12 11.53
CA ASN A 146 23.34 0.75 10.92
C ASN A 146 23.80 1.96 11.75
N SER A 147 25.11 2.03 11.99
CA SER A 147 25.69 3.22 12.63
C SER A 147 25.61 4.45 11.71
N LYS A 148 25.54 5.64 12.33
CA LYS A 148 25.60 6.91 11.58
C LYS A 148 26.80 7.00 10.66
N ILE A 149 27.97 6.58 11.14
CA ILE A 149 29.23 6.59 10.35
C ILE A 149 29.07 5.72 9.10
N ARG A 150 28.51 4.52 9.23
CA ARG A 150 28.27 3.63 8.08
C ARG A 150 27.31 4.26 7.07
N ASN A 151 26.24 4.88 7.56
CA ASN A 151 25.30 5.58 6.70
C ASN A 151 25.97 6.75 5.97
N ASP A 152 26.75 7.58 6.64
CA ASP A 152 27.45 8.73 6.04
C ASP A 152 28.45 8.29 4.96
N VAL A 153 29.16 7.17 5.16
CA VAL A 153 30.05 6.60 4.13
C VAL A 153 29.26 6.13 2.91
N GLN A 154 28.14 5.44 3.11
CA GLN A 154 27.28 5.01 2.00
C GLN A 154 26.64 6.18 1.26
N PHE A 155 26.25 7.23 1.97
CA PHE A 155 25.78 8.47 1.36
C PHE A 155 26.82 9.06 0.41
N LYS A 156 28.08 9.19 0.84
CA LYS A 156 29.17 9.70 -0.01
C LYS A 156 29.32 8.92 -1.32
N ASN A 157 29.20 7.60 -1.25
CA ASN A 157 29.54 6.70 -2.34
C ASN A 157 28.37 6.38 -3.28
N ARG A 158 27.15 6.29 -2.74
CA ARG A 158 25.96 5.77 -3.45
C ARG A 158 24.86 6.80 -3.66
N TYR A 159 24.81 7.82 -2.83
CA TYR A 159 23.74 8.82 -2.88
C TYR A 159 23.58 9.53 -4.22
N PRO A 160 24.64 9.91 -4.95
CA PRO A 160 24.50 10.51 -6.28
C PRO A 160 23.77 9.60 -7.29
N LEU A 161 23.80 8.28 -7.07
CA LEU A 161 23.20 7.29 -7.96
C LEU A 161 21.75 6.92 -7.56
N VAL A 162 21.25 7.47 -6.47
CA VAL A 162 19.94 7.15 -5.93
C VAL A 162 18.93 8.23 -6.31
N ALA A 163 17.82 7.83 -6.90
CA ALA A 163 16.63 8.68 -7.02
C ALA A 163 15.71 8.48 -5.82
N VAL A 164 15.20 9.58 -5.29
CA VAL A 164 14.15 9.55 -4.26
C VAL A 164 12.86 10.10 -4.87
N TRP A 165 11.79 9.42 -4.58
CA TRP A 165 10.44 9.78 -4.99
C TRP A 165 9.58 10.02 -3.77
N LYS A 166 8.66 10.97 -3.87
CA LYS A 166 7.59 11.16 -2.89
C LYS A 166 6.23 11.00 -3.54
N VAL A 167 5.31 10.44 -2.80
CA VAL A 167 3.91 10.35 -3.16
C VAL A 167 3.11 11.19 -2.18
N LYS A 168 2.51 12.28 -2.67
CA LYS A 168 1.54 13.03 -1.89
C LYS A 168 0.26 12.21 -1.77
N ILE A 169 -0.16 11.94 -0.54
CA ILE A 169 -1.34 11.12 -0.25
C ILE A 169 -2.60 11.92 -0.57
N GLU A 170 -3.48 11.35 -1.39
CA GLU A 170 -4.80 11.89 -1.72
C GLU A 170 -5.91 11.12 -1.00
N ASP A 171 -5.74 9.79 -0.87
CA ASP A 171 -6.71 8.92 -0.20
C ASP A 171 -6.01 7.72 0.45
N ILE A 172 -6.53 7.28 1.58
CA ILE A 172 -6.11 6.05 2.26
C ILE A 172 -7.36 5.22 2.55
N GLN A 173 -7.39 4.01 2.03
CA GLN A 173 -8.46 3.04 2.29
C GLN A 173 -7.90 1.84 3.03
N GLY A 174 -8.25 1.69 4.29
CA GLY A 174 -7.91 0.53 5.10
C GLY A 174 -9.04 -0.51 5.09
N LYS A 175 -8.66 -1.78 5.11
CA LYS A 175 -9.60 -2.88 5.17
C LYS A 175 -9.02 -4.06 5.95
N ALA A 176 -9.82 -4.61 6.87
CA ALA A 176 -9.44 -5.80 7.61
C ALA A 176 -10.61 -6.78 7.74
N ARG A 177 -10.28 -8.06 7.92
CA ARG A 177 -11.19 -9.13 8.28
C ARG A 177 -10.52 -10.03 9.30
N GLY A 178 -11.24 -10.44 10.32
CA GLY A 178 -10.71 -11.28 11.37
C GLY A 178 -9.90 -10.52 12.39
N ALA A 179 -8.75 -10.02 11.99
CA ALA A 179 -8.04 -8.96 12.72
C ALA A 179 -8.92 -7.72 12.92
N ALA A 180 -10.09 -7.67 12.31
CA ALA A 180 -11.01 -6.57 12.24
C ALA A 180 -11.81 -6.31 13.51
N LYS A 181 -11.69 -7.07 14.49
CA LYS A 181 -11.82 -6.52 15.83
C LYS A 181 -10.53 -5.77 16.17
N TRP A 182 -10.20 -4.84 15.30
CA TRP A 182 -9.27 -3.77 15.61
C TRP A 182 -9.70 -3.19 16.93
N VAL A 183 -9.14 -3.74 17.98
CA VAL A 183 -9.56 -3.39 19.33
C VAL A 183 -9.00 -1.99 19.53
N LYS A 184 -9.90 -1.06 19.75
CA LYS A 184 -9.55 0.32 20.08
C LYS A 184 -8.40 0.33 21.08
N GLY A 185 -7.28 0.93 20.69
CA GLY A 185 -6.07 1.03 21.53
C GLY A 185 -5.05 -0.11 21.40
N LYS A 186 -5.25 -1.08 20.50
CA LYS A 186 -4.23 -2.10 20.19
C LYS A 186 -3.50 -1.78 18.89
N SER A 187 -2.19 -1.98 18.89
CA SER A 187 -1.36 -1.88 17.68
C SER A 187 -1.67 -3.01 16.70
N ILE A 188 -1.27 -2.84 15.43
CA ILE A 188 -1.39 -3.88 14.41
C ILE A 188 -0.66 -5.17 14.83
N HIS A 189 0.47 -5.07 15.51
CA HIS A 189 1.24 -6.22 15.97
C HIS A 189 0.49 -7.02 17.03
N GLU A 190 -0.11 -6.35 18.02
CA GLU A 190 -0.94 -7.01 19.02
C GLU A 190 -2.16 -7.70 18.41
N VAL A 191 -2.78 -7.08 17.40
CA VAL A 191 -3.91 -7.69 16.68
C VAL A 191 -3.47 -8.87 15.82
N GLN A 192 -2.28 -8.81 15.21
CA GLN A 192 -1.72 -9.93 14.44
C GLN A 192 -1.46 -11.16 15.31
N ASP A 193 -1.01 -10.96 16.56
CA ASP A 193 -0.69 -12.04 17.49
C ASP A 193 -1.92 -12.69 18.13
N MET A 194 -3.10 -12.09 17.99
CA MET A 194 -4.35 -12.63 18.53
C MET A 194 -4.86 -13.93 17.87
N GLY A 195 -4.19 -14.44 16.84
CA GLY A 195 -4.59 -15.62 16.10
C GLY A 195 -5.88 -15.42 15.29
N PRO A 196 -6.50 -16.49 14.77
CA PRO A 196 -7.77 -16.42 14.04
C PRO A 196 -8.88 -15.90 14.97
N SER A 197 -9.72 -15.01 14.42
CA SER A 197 -10.73 -14.32 15.23
C SER A 197 -11.79 -15.27 15.78
N LYS A 198 -12.03 -15.16 17.08
CA LYS A 198 -12.99 -15.99 17.82
C LYS A 198 -14.46 -15.81 17.39
N TRP A 199 -14.79 -14.78 16.60
CA TRP A 199 -16.17 -14.55 16.15
C TRP A 199 -16.60 -15.41 14.94
N LEU A 200 -15.71 -16.23 14.43
CA LEU A 200 -16.05 -17.35 13.56
C LEU A 200 -16.65 -18.53 14.36
N ILE A 201 -16.67 -18.43 15.70
CA ILE A 201 -17.36 -19.40 16.56
C ILE A 201 -18.87 -19.13 16.44
N GLY A 202 -19.56 -19.97 15.69
CA GLY A 202 -21.00 -19.87 15.50
C GLY A 202 -21.49 -20.25 14.11
N VAL A 203 -20.58 -20.57 13.21
CA VAL A 203 -20.97 -21.26 11.96
C VAL A 203 -20.96 -22.74 12.27
N PRO A 204 -22.08 -23.49 12.05
CA PRO A 204 -22.14 -24.95 12.28
C PRO A 204 -21.01 -25.64 11.54
N LYS A 205 -20.42 -26.63 12.21
CA LYS A 205 -19.46 -27.55 11.58
C LYS A 205 -20.11 -28.35 10.48
#